data_58d48ccfe22f8684753ece0d683e2a0c
#
_entry.id   58d48ccfe22f8684753ece0d683e2a0c
#
_cell.length_a   1.000
_cell.length_b   1.000
_cell.length_c   1.000
_cell.angle_alpha   90.00
_cell.angle_beta   90.00
_cell.angle_gamma   90.00
#
_symmetry.space_group_name_H-M   'P 1'
#
loop_
_entity.id
_entity.type
_entity.pdbx_description
1 polymer ?
#
loop_
_entity_poly.entity_id
_entity_poly.type
_entity_poly.pdbx_seq_one_letter_code
_entity_poly.pdbx_strand_id
1 'polypeptide(L)'
;MTRRAATAADEGSQRYPYWRRNLQVIPAANLLCGLGFNLSWPFVPLMVRGLGVHENLETWVGNMLLVFYLISFAVNPIWGGIADHYGRKLMVLRAMLGMGFAMLLVPFAPTPLWFAALFMLISVFNGFTPAGVALLVANTPPTRIGRAVSLAQTGGLVGQAVGPAAGAALAALIDRQHWLFWISAALMLSGGTLVALFVREVKQLAPGPWRPQWVGSLRALLIVPRIGPLYLLAFLFSVMWYGSVTNVTVFVLQLLATQPADSGSEAFWVGAAAMALALSMLVAMPLWGRVLDRVGPARVLAWCAAATVVTHLPLLVLQTPFQLVLARVAFGLTAAGLPPAVFQLLRIHAPPGMDARAISYATAFQFFAMGLAPFGAGLIGPVLGLRAYFALTIVLMLGGLVLWLRTEK
;
A
#
# COMPACT_ATOMS: atom_id res chain seq x y z
N MET A 1 14.90 -0.82 -43.40
CA MET A 1 14.30 -0.69 -42.03
C MET A 1 15.20 0.02 -41.00
N THR A 2 16.47 0.12 -41.20
CA THR A 2 17.48 0.63 -40.25
C THR A 2 17.53 2.16 -40.07
N ARG A 3 17.26 2.96 -41.10
CA ARG A 3 17.33 4.43 -40.99
C ARG A 3 16.16 5.09 -40.25
N ARG A 4 14.94 4.56 -40.40
CA ARG A 4 13.73 5.03 -39.64
C ARG A 4 13.79 4.69 -38.15
N ALA A 5 14.40 3.57 -37.78
CA ALA A 5 14.59 3.20 -36.37
C ALA A 5 15.66 4.07 -35.69
N ALA A 6 16.69 4.47 -36.41
CA ALA A 6 17.73 5.35 -35.88
C ALA A 6 17.24 6.79 -35.68
N THR A 7 16.44 7.33 -36.61
CA THR A 7 15.84 8.68 -36.46
C THR A 7 14.81 8.73 -35.33
N ALA A 8 13.96 7.71 -35.16
CA ALA A 8 13.01 7.63 -34.03
C ALA A 8 13.69 7.46 -32.66
N ALA A 9 14.87 6.82 -32.62
CA ALA A 9 15.66 6.71 -31.39
C ALA A 9 16.34 8.04 -31.03
N ASP A 10 16.74 8.83 -32.01
CA ASP A 10 17.38 10.13 -31.82
C ASP A 10 16.36 11.21 -31.43
N GLU A 11 15.19 11.25 -32.04
CA GLU A 11 14.08 12.12 -31.66
C GLU A 11 13.57 11.80 -30.24
N GLY A 12 13.50 10.52 -29.87
CA GLY A 12 13.14 10.09 -28.51
C GLY A 12 14.17 10.51 -27.45
N SER A 13 15.46 10.55 -27.82
CA SER A 13 16.55 11.00 -26.96
C SER A 13 16.51 12.52 -26.69
N GLN A 14 16.16 13.32 -27.70
CA GLN A 14 16.05 14.79 -27.57
C GLN A 14 14.84 15.21 -26.73
N ARG A 15 13.71 14.50 -26.84
CA ARG A 15 12.48 14.82 -26.10
C ARG A 15 12.54 14.40 -24.63
N TYR A 16 13.35 13.40 -24.27
CA TYR A 16 13.48 12.85 -22.91
C TYR A 16 14.96 12.76 -22.47
N PRO A 17 15.70 13.88 -22.37
CA PRO A 17 17.16 13.85 -22.19
C PRO A 17 17.62 13.22 -20.87
N TYR A 18 16.78 13.21 -19.83
CA TYR A 18 17.13 12.74 -18.48
C TYR A 18 16.56 11.37 -18.11
N TRP A 19 15.89 10.67 -19.03
CA TRP A 19 15.11 9.46 -18.71
C TRP A 19 15.95 8.35 -18.08
N ARG A 20 17.19 8.12 -18.55
CA ARG A 20 18.07 7.06 -18.03
C ARG A 20 18.44 7.29 -16.57
N ARG A 21 18.79 8.53 -16.21
CA ARG A 21 19.14 8.92 -14.85
C ARG A 21 17.91 8.88 -13.94
N ASN A 22 16.79 9.41 -14.38
CA ASN A 22 15.53 9.38 -13.64
C ASN A 22 15.08 7.93 -13.37
N LEU A 23 15.32 7.00 -14.33
CA LEU A 23 15.02 5.58 -14.22
C LEU A 23 15.87 4.86 -13.14
N GLN A 24 17.00 5.38 -12.75
CA GLN A 24 17.83 4.84 -11.66
C GLN A 24 17.49 5.49 -10.32
N VAL A 25 17.35 6.82 -10.32
CA VAL A 25 17.19 7.59 -9.08
C VAL A 25 15.81 7.43 -8.45
N ILE A 26 14.72 7.49 -9.24
CA ILE A 26 13.36 7.44 -8.70
C ILE A 26 13.04 6.08 -8.05
N PRO A 27 13.36 4.90 -8.64
CA PRO A 27 13.20 3.62 -7.95
C PRO A 27 14.02 3.49 -6.67
N ALA A 28 15.26 4.01 -6.65
CA ALA A 28 16.10 4.02 -5.45
C ALA A 28 15.49 4.92 -4.35
N ALA A 29 15.00 6.11 -4.72
CA ALA A 29 14.29 6.98 -3.78
C ALA A 29 12.99 6.35 -3.25
N ASN A 30 12.20 5.70 -4.13
CA ASN A 30 11.01 4.95 -3.72
C ASN A 30 11.35 3.77 -2.79
N LEU A 31 12.48 3.10 -2.99
CA LEU A 31 12.97 2.06 -2.10
C LEU A 31 13.27 2.63 -0.71
N LEU A 32 14.03 3.72 -0.61
CA LEU A 32 14.35 4.37 0.66
C LEU A 32 13.09 4.84 1.39
N CYS A 33 12.16 5.48 0.68
CA CYS A 33 10.89 5.93 1.26
C CYS A 33 10.01 4.75 1.65
N GLY A 34 9.95 3.70 0.82
CA GLY A 34 9.21 2.47 1.14
C GLY A 34 9.76 1.76 2.37
N LEU A 35 11.10 1.64 2.48
CA LEU A 35 11.76 1.14 3.68
C LEU A 35 11.42 1.99 4.89
N GLY A 36 11.63 3.31 4.82
CA GLY A 36 11.38 4.23 5.91
C GLY A 36 9.92 4.19 6.39
N PHE A 37 8.95 4.22 5.48
CA PHE A 37 7.54 4.15 5.84
C PHE A 37 7.16 2.83 6.52
N ASN A 38 7.59 1.71 5.96
CA ASN A 38 7.20 0.39 6.47
C ASN A 38 8.04 -0.10 7.66
N LEU A 39 9.18 0.52 7.94
CA LEU A 39 10.02 0.23 9.09
C LEU A 39 9.31 0.55 10.41
N SER A 40 8.65 1.70 10.52
CA SER A 40 7.96 2.15 11.73
C SER A 40 6.48 1.77 11.78
N TRP A 41 5.86 1.50 10.63
CA TRP A 41 4.41 1.29 10.53
C TRP A 41 3.84 0.17 11.42
N PRO A 42 4.41 -1.06 11.47
CA PRO A 42 3.91 -2.12 12.32
C PRO A 42 4.00 -1.83 13.82
N PHE A 43 4.86 -0.87 14.21
CA PHE A 43 5.14 -0.53 15.61
C PHE A 43 4.29 0.65 16.11
N VAL A 44 3.44 1.24 15.26
CA VAL A 44 2.52 2.34 15.64
C VAL A 44 1.66 1.97 16.87
N PRO A 45 1.01 0.78 16.96
CA PRO A 45 0.25 0.42 18.14
C PRO A 45 1.10 0.34 19.42
N LEU A 46 2.35 -0.13 19.33
CA LEU A 46 3.26 -0.19 20.47
C LEU A 46 3.65 1.22 20.94
N MET A 47 3.82 2.17 20.02
CA MET A 47 4.05 3.59 20.37
C MET A 47 2.85 4.20 21.09
N VAL A 48 1.64 3.98 20.57
CA VAL A 48 0.41 4.49 21.20
C VAL A 48 0.23 3.89 22.60
N ARG A 49 0.51 2.60 22.77
CA ARG A 49 0.53 1.93 24.09
C ARG A 49 1.57 2.54 25.04
N GLY A 50 2.77 2.82 24.53
CA GLY A 50 3.84 3.48 25.30
C GLY A 50 3.51 4.90 25.76
N LEU A 51 2.57 5.57 25.08
CA LEU A 51 2.04 6.89 25.47
C LEU A 51 0.88 6.82 26.46
N GLY A 52 0.54 5.61 26.98
CA GLY A 52 -0.44 5.42 28.05
C GLY A 52 -1.81 4.91 27.60
N VAL A 53 -2.00 4.55 26.33
CA VAL A 53 -3.24 3.93 25.86
C VAL A 53 -3.15 2.40 26.03
N HIS A 54 -3.63 1.91 27.16
CA HIS A 54 -3.65 0.48 27.47
C HIS A 54 -5.02 -0.16 27.19
N GLU A 55 -6.10 0.59 27.43
CA GLU A 55 -7.46 0.14 27.16
C GLU A 55 -7.91 0.56 25.78
N ASN A 56 -8.66 -0.29 25.09
CA ASN A 56 -9.24 -0.04 23.75
C ASN A 56 -8.18 0.41 22.71
N LEU A 57 -6.97 -0.20 22.75
CA LEU A 57 -5.87 0.11 21.84
C LEU A 57 -6.29 -0.07 20.38
N GLU A 58 -7.09 -1.11 20.07
CA GLU A 58 -7.63 -1.38 18.73
C GLU A 58 -8.52 -0.23 18.23
N THR A 59 -9.39 0.28 19.09
CA THR A 59 -10.28 1.41 18.76
C THR A 59 -9.48 2.68 18.50
N TRP A 60 -8.48 2.95 19.35
CA TRP A 60 -7.59 4.11 19.18
C TRP A 60 -6.84 4.08 17.86
N VAL A 61 -6.16 2.97 17.60
CA VAL A 61 -5.39 2.76 16.36
C VAL A 61 -6.31 2.75 15.15
N GLY A 62 -7.47 2.09 15.25
CA GLY A 62 -8.46 2.02 14.19
C GLY A 62 -8.99 3.39 13.79
N ASN A 63 -9.39 4.22 14.76
CA ASN A 63 -9.85 5.59 14.53
C ASN A 63 -8.76 6.45 13.89
N MET A 64 -7.54 6.37 14.43
CA MET A 64 -6.39 7.11 13.92
C MET A 64 -6.10 6.75 12.45
N LEU A 65 -6.09 5.46 12.11
CA LEU A 65 -5.84 5.01 10.75
C LEU A 65 -6.99 5.35 9.80
N LEU A 66 -8.25 5.29 10.27
CA LEU A 66 -9.39 5.76 9.48
C LEU A 66 -9.20 7.22 9.05
N VAL A 67 -8.94 8.11 10.02
CA VAL A 67 -8.74 9.53 9.74
C VAL A 67 -7.51 9.76 8.84
N PHE A 68 -6.42 9.04 9.09
CA PHE A 68 -5.22 9.07 8.24
C PHE A 68 -5.55 8.79 6.77
N TYR A 69 -6.28 7.70 6.49
CA TYR A 69 -6.59 7.33 5.11
C TYR A 69 -7.69 8.17 4.49
N LEU A 70 -8.64 8.69 5.27
CA LEU A 70 -9.63 9.67 4.79
C LEU A 70 -8.97 10.98 4.37
N ILE A 71 -8.01 11.49 5.15
CA ILE A 71 -7.22 12.66 4.77
C ILE A 71 -6.43 12.37 3.50
N SER A 72 -5.69 11.23 3.46
CA SER A 72 -4.94 10.83 2.26
C SER A 72 -5.85 10.72 1.03
N PHE A 73 -7.04 10.13 1.17
CA PHE A 73 -8.02 10.04 0.10
C PHE A 73 -8.47 11.43 -0.40
N ALA A 74 -8.77 12.34 0.53
CA ALA A 74 -9.25 13.69 0.18
C ALA A 74 -8.16 14.56 -0.48
N VAL A 75 -6.91 14.47 -0.01
CA VAL A 75 -5.83 15.36 -0.49
C VAL A 75 -5.09 14.83 -1.74
N ASN A 76 -5.05 13.53 -1.98
CA ASN A 76 -4.34 12.95 -3.13
C ASN A 76 -4.78 13.51 -4.48
N PRO A 77 -6.09 13.70 -4.75
CA PRO A 77 -6.55 14.33 -5.99
C PRO A 77 -6.13 15.79 -6.14
N ILE A 78 -6.10 16.52 -5.03
CA ILE A 78 -5.65 17.93 -5.01
C ILE A 78 -4.18 17.98 -5.43
N TRP A 79 -3.36 17.08 -4.88
CA TRP A 79 -1.95 16.98 -5.25
C TRP A 79 -1.73 16.58 -6.70
N GLY A 80 -2.59 15.71 -7.26
CA GLY A 80 -2.58 15.37 -8.69
C GLY A 80 -2.81 16.59 -9.58
N GLY A 81 -3.81 17.40 -9.26
CA GLY A 81 -4.08 18.65 -9.98
C GLY A 81 -2.96 19.69 -9.86
N ILE A 82 -2.35 19.81 -8.70
CA ILE A 82 -1.18 20.70 -8.49
C ILE A 82 0.02 20.18 -9.28
N ALA A 83 0.21 18.85 -9.39
CA ALA A 83 1.28 18.23 -10.17
C ALA A 83 1.24 18.62 -11.65
N ASP A 84 0.04 18.68 -12.22
CA ASP A 84 -0.15 19.01 -13.64
C ASP A 84 0.15 20.49 -13.95
N HIS A 85 0.03 21.39 -12.96
CA HIS A 85 0.29 22.84 -13.11
C HIS A 85 1.71 23.24 -12.71
N TYR A 86 2.22 22.72 -11.60
CA TYR A 86 3.51 23.15 -11.03
C TYR A 86 4.65 22.19 -11.30
N GLY A 87 4.35 20.99 -11.81
CA GLY A 87 5.33 19.96 -12.13
C GLY A 87 5.31 18.80 -11.14
N ARG A 88 5.63 17.63 -11.66
CA ARG A 88 5.55 16.35 -10.94
C ARG A 88 6.72 16.15 -9.98
N LYS A 89 7.91 16.70 -10.28
CA LYS A 89 9.07 16.66 -9.37
C LYS A 89 8.75 17.33 -8.05
N LEU A 90 8.07 18.49 -8.08
CA LEU A 90 7.67 19.20 -6.86
C LEU A 90 6.75 18.33 -5.98
N MET A 91 5.84 17.55 -6.60
CA MET A 91 4.94 16.67 -5.86
C MET A 91 5.66 15.47 -5.25
N VAL A 92 6.68 14.93 -5.92
CA VAL A 92 7.54 13.88 -5.32
C VAL A 92 8.31 14.45 -4.12
N LEU A 93 8.92 15.62 -4.27
CA LEU A 93 9.65 16.29 -3.18
C LEU A 93 8.74 16.61 -1.99
N ARG A 94 7.56 17.18 -2.26
CA ARG A 94 6.55 17.41 -1.22
C ARG A 94 6.23 16.14 -0.45
N ALA A 95 5.97 15.03 -1.17
CA ALA A 95 5.63 13.78 -0.52
C ALA A 95 6.79 13.23 0.31
N MET A 96 7.97 13.07 -0.27
CA MET A 96 9.11 12.45 0.41
C MET A 96 9.65 13.32 1.56
N LEU A 97 9.90 14.59 1.31
CA LEU A 97 10.44 15.51 2.33
C LEU A 97 9.37 15.86 3.37
N GLY A 98 8.13 16.14 2.95
CA GLY A 98 7.04 16.48 3.88
C GLY A 98 6.72 15.34 4.83
N MET A 99 6.62 14.10 4.35
CA MET A 99 6.46 12.92 5.21
C MET A 99 7.68 12.71 6.10
N GLY A 100 8.89 12.87 5.57
CA GLY A 100 10.14 12.75 6.34
C GLY A 100 10.22 13.76 7.49
N PHE A 101 9.90 15.02 7.23
CA PHE A 101 9.85 16.05 8.29
C PHE A 101 8.74 15.77 9.30
N ALA A 102 7.55 15.36 8.87
CA ALA A 102 6.49 14.99 9.79
C ALA A 102 6.88 13.80 10.67
N MET A 103 7.51 12.76 10.11
CA MET A 103 8.03 11.62 10.88
C MET A 103 9.12 12.01 11.87
N LEU A 104 9.96 13.00 11.56
CA LEU A 104 11.00 13.53 12.46
C LEU A 104 10.39 14.09 13.74
N LEU A 105 9.19 14.66 13.67
CA LEU A 105 8.47 15.25 14.79
C LEU A 105 7.75 14.22 15.68
N VAL A 106 7.40 13.04 15.15
CA VAL A 106 6.63 12.00 15.88
C VAL A 106 7.22 11.61 17.23
N PRO A 107 8.55 11.41 17.39
CA PRO A 107 9.15 11.07 18.68
C PRO A 107 9.00 12.12 19.77
N PHE A 108 8.68 13.35 19.44
CA PHE A 108 8.46 14.44 20.39
C PHE A 108 7.00 14.53 20.87
N ALA A 109 6.12 13.65 20.44
CA ALA A 109 4.72 13.65 20.85
C ALA A 109 4.60 13.34 22.36
N PRO A 110 4.09 14.27 23.19
CA PRO A 110 3.99 14.06 24.63
C PRO A 110 2.74 13.24 25.02
N THR A 111 1.75 13.15 24.14
CA THR A 111 0.48 12.46 24.42
C THR A 111 0.02 11.69 23.16
N PRO A 112 -0.90 10.70 23.33
CA PRO A 112 -1.48 9.97 22.20
C PRO A 112 -2.17 10.89 21.17
N LEU A 113 -2.79 11.97 21.64
CA LEU A 113 -3.47 12.94 20.75
C LEU A 113 -2.47 13.72 19.88
N TRP A 114 -1.34 14.16 20.47
CA TRP A 114 -0.26 14.79 19.71
C TRP A 114 0.35 13.82 18.70
N PHE A 115 0.57 12.56 19.09
CA PHE A 115 1.00 11.53 18.18
C PHE A 115 0.03 11.37 16.99
N ALA A 116 -1.28 11.28 17.26
CA ALA A 116 -2.29 11.20 16.21
C ALA A 116 -2.26 12.45 15.30
N ALA A 117 -2.15 13.66 15.85
CA ALA A 117 -2.08 14.89 15.06
C ALA A 117 -0.87 14.91 14.12
N LEU A 118 0.32 14.52 14.60
CA LEU A 118 1.52 14.40 13.77
C LEU A 118 1.39 13.30 12.72
N PHE A 119 0.70 12.21 13.06
CA PHE A 119 0.38 11.14 12.11
C PHE A 119 -0.58 11.62 11.00
N MET A 120 -1.57 12.48 11.34
CA MET A 120 -2.40 13.16 10.34
C MET A 120 -1.58 14.08 9.44
N LEU A 121 -0.57 14.76 9.96
CA LEU A 121 0.35 15.56 9.15
C LEU A 121 1.11 14.69 8.13
N ILE A 122 1.55 13.48 8.50
CA ILE A 122 2.14 12.52 7.56
C ILE A 122 1.15 12.20 6.43
N SER A 123 -0.13 12.00 6.76
CA SER A 123 -1.15 11.65 5.77
C SER A 123 -1.41 12.76 4.74
N VAL A 124 -1.31 14.03 5.13
CA VAL A 124 -1.42 15.17 4.20
C VAL A 124 -0.33 15.13 3.13
N PHE A 125 0.86 14.68 3.48
CA PHE A 125 1.99 14.55 2.55
C PHE A 125 2.05 13.19 1.84
N ASN A 126 1.20 12.23 2.17
CA ASN A 126 1.23 10.88 1.61
C ASN A 126 1.14 10.87 0.06
N GLY A 127 1.65 9.81 -0.56
CA GLY A 127 1.54 9.59 -2.01
C GLY A 127 2.87 9.65 -2.79
N PHE A 128 4.01 9.34 -2.16
CA PHE A 128 5.33 9.38 -2.82
C PHE A 128 5.43 8.38 -3.99
N THR A 129 4.89 7.16 -3.85
CA THR A 129 4.96 6.14 -4.92
C THR A 129 4.20 6.57 -6.18
N PRO A 130 2.90 6.94 -6.12
CA PRO A 130 2.18 7.39 -7.32
C PRO A 130 2.78 8.66 -7.93
N ALA A 131 3.27 9.60 -7.11
CA ALA A 131 3.94 10.79 -7.60
C ALA A 131 5.25 10.45 -8.34
N GLY A 132 6.05 9.51 -7.80
CA GLY A 132 7.29 9.02 -8.43
C GLY A 132 7.02 8.30 -9.76
N VAL A 133 6.00 7.44 -9.81
CA VAL A 133 5.56 6.78 -11.04
C VAL A 133 5.11 7.81 -12.09
N ALA A 134 4.28 8.79 -11.71
CA ALA A 134 3.79 9.83 -12.61
C ALA A 134 4.95 10.68 -13.19
N LEU A 135 5.91 11.05 -12.35
CA LEU A 135 7.11 11.78 -12.78
C LEU A 135 7.94 10.97 -13.78
N LEU A 136 8.14 9.68 -13.49
CA LEU A 136 8.95 8.80 -14.32
C LEU A 136 8.29 8.54 -15.68
N VAL A 137 6.97 8.26 -15.69
CA VAL A 137 6.19 8.07 -16.92
C VAL A 137 6.26 9.29 -17.83
N ALA A 138 6.10 10.50 -17.27
CA ALA A 138 6.14 11.75 -18.04
C ALA A 138 7.50 12.06 -18.67
N ASN A 139 8.58 11.54 -18.08
CA ASN A 139 9.96 11.82 -18.51
C ASN A 139 10.62 10.60 -19.15
N THR A 140 9.87 9.59 -19.58
CA THR A 140 10.38 8.35 -20.20
C THR A 140 9.80 8.17 -21.59
N PRO A 141 10.61 7.74 -22.59
CA PRO A 141 10.13 7.44 -23.93
C PRO A 141 8.98 6.40 -23.92
N PRO A 142 7.96 6.54 -24.80
CA PRO A 142 6.78 5.65 -24.82
C PRO A 142 7.12 4.16 -24.90
N THR A 143 8.19 3.79 -25.60
CA THR A 143 8.66 2.40 -25.74
C THR A 143 9.26 1.81 -24.46
N ARG A 144 9.49 2.61 -23.42
CA ARG A 144 10.15 2.23 -22.16
C ARG A 144 9.26 2.45 -20.92
N ILE A 145 8.03 2.95 -21.08
CA ILE A 145 7.13 3.27 -19.96
C ILE A 145 6.85 2.05 -19.10
N GLY A 146 6.56 0.88 -19.68
CA GLY A 146 6.30 -0.33 -18.92
C GLY A 146 7.46 -0.69 -17.97
N ARG A 147 8.70 -0.63 -18.46
CA ARG A 147 9.89 -0.85 -17.64
C ARG A 147 10.04 0.20 -16.54
N ALA A 148 9.74 1.46 -16.85
CA ALA A 148 9.85 2.57 -15.91
C ALA A 148 8.85 2.41 -14.74
N VAL A 149 7.59 2.11 -15.05
CA VAL A 149 6.54 1.87 -14.05
C VAL A 149 6.90 0.67 -13.17
N SER A 150 7.32 -0.44 -13.80
CA SER A 150 7.71 -1.65 -13.07
C SER A 150 8.85 -1.38 -12.09
N LEU A 151 9.93 -0.72 -12.52
CA LEU A 151 11.07 -0.40 -11.65
C LEU A 151 10.69 0.56 -10.52
N ALA A 152 9.87 1.59 -10.81
CA ALA A 152 9.42 2.54 -9.79
C ALA A 152 8.59 1.85 -8.69
N GLN A 153 7.71 0.94 -9.09
CA GLN A 153 6.89 0.17 -8.14
C GLN A 153 7.72 -0.86 -7.37
N THR A 154 8.67 -1.54 -8.03
CA THR A 154 9.54 -2.53 -7.38
C THR A 154 10.30 -1.91 -6.21
N GLY A 155 10.83 -0.70 -6.34
CA GLY A 155 11.49 -0.01 -5.22
C GLY A 155 10.59 0.10 -3.99
N GLY A 156 9.36 0.57 -4.16
CA GLY A 156 8.37 0.65 -3.08
C GLY A 156 8.00 -0.72 -2.48
N LEU A 157 7.79 -1.72 -3.33
CA LEU A 157 7.45 -3.08 -2.91
C LEU A 157 8.57 -3.76 -2.13
N VAL A 158 9.82 -3.62 -2.55
CA VAL A 158 10.98 -4.13 -1.80
C VAL A 158 11.08 -3.43 -0.45
N GLY A 159 10.87 -2.11 -0.40
CA GLY A 159 10.81 -1.37 0.86
C GLY A 159 9.70 -1.85 1.77
N GLN A 160 8.52 -2.15 1.23
CA GLN A 160 7.40 -2.72 1.98
C GLN A 160 7.71 -4.13 2.51
N ALA A 161 8.43 -4.96 1.73
CA ALA A 161 8.77 -6.31 2.12
C ALA A 161 9.86 -6.35 3.21
N VAL A 162 10.89 -5.53 3.09
CA VAL A 162 12.07 -5.53 3.96
C VAL A 162 11.87 -4.62 5.19
N GLY A 163 11.09 -3.55 5.05
CA GLY A 163 10.89 -2.54 6.10
C GLY A 163 10.50 -3.12 7.46
N PRO A 164 9.44 -3.95 7.56
CA PRO A 164 9.02 -4.54 8.84
C PRO A 164 10.10 -5.40 9.51
N ALA A 165 10.87 -6.15 8.71
CA ALA A 165 11.98 -6.97 9.21
C ALA A 165 13.13 -6.11 9.72
N ALA A 166 13.50 -5.07 8.97
CA ALA A 166 14.50 -4.10 9.40
C ALA A 166 14.04 -3.37 10.68
N GLY A 167 12.76 -3.01 10.74
CA GLY A 167 12.16 -2.41 11.94
C GLY A 167 12.23 -3.33 13.15
N ALA A 168 11.93 -4.62 12.99
CA ALA A 168 12.01 -5.61 14.06
C ALA A 168 13.46 -5.82 14.55
N ALA A 169 14.41 -5.95 13.61
CA ALA A 169 15.83 -6.09 13.94
C ALA A 169 16.35 -4.87 14.72
N LEU A 170 15.99 -3.66 14.28
CA LEU A 170 16.36 -2.42 14.98
C LEU A 170 15.66 -2.30 16.33
N ALA A 171 14.37 -2.66 16.43
CA ALA A 171 13.64 -2.64 17.70
C ALA A 171 14.23 -3.62 18.75
N ALA A 172 14.83 -4.73 18.29
CA ALA A 172 15.53 -5.66 19.17
C ALA A 172 16.89 -5.14 19.70
N LEU A 173 17.51 -4.20 18.96
CA LEU A 173 18.80 -3.59 19.32
C LEU A 173 18.66 -2.26 20.10
N ILE A 174 17.50 -1.63 20.00
CA ILE A 174 17.25 -0.27 20.51
C ILE A 174 16.08 -0.32 21.49
N ASP A 175 16.34 -0.08 22.78
CA ASP A 175 15.33 -0.13 23.86
C ASP A 175 14.16 0.86 23.70
N ARG A 176 14.28 1.84 22.84
CA ARG A 176 13.29 2.90 22.66
C ARG A 176 12.74 2.92 21.24
N GLN A 177 11.50 2.52 21.06
CA GLN A 177 10.81 2.40 19.76
C GLN A 177 10.68 3.71 18.97
N HIS A 178 10.75 4.88 19.62
CA HIS A 178 10.71 6.18 18.93
C HIS A 178 11.87 6.40 17.96
N TRP A 179 13.04 5.74 18.16
CA TRP A 179 14.15 5.80 17.21
C TRP A 179 13.79 5.27 15.84
N LEU A 180 12.82 4.35 15.74
CA LEU A 180 12.35 3.83 14.45
C LEU A 180 11.78 4.94 13.58
N PHE A 181 11.10 5.94 14.17
CA PHE A 181 10.57 7.08 13.43
C PHE A 181 11.67 8.03 12.96
N TRP A 182 12.73 8.22 13.71
CA TRP A 182 13.88 9.02 13.27
C TRP A 182 14.64 8.34 12.14
N ILE A 183 14.84 7.03 12.21
CA ILE A 183 15.45 6.26 11.12
C ILE A 183 14.54 6.30 9.88
N SER A 184 13.24 6.15 10.05
CA SER A 184 12.24 6.32 8.97
C SER A 184 12.31 7.70 8.34
N ALA A 185 12.38 8.75 9.15
CA ALA A 185 12.54 10.13 8.69
C ALA A 185 13.83 10.32 7.90
N ALA A 186 14.94 9.81 8.40
CA ALA A 186 16.25 9.90 7.72
C ALA A 186 16.22 9.21 6.35
N LEU A 187 15.61 8.02 6.25
CA LEU A 187 15.45 7.30 4.97
C LEU A 187 14.56 8.08 3.99
N MET A 188 13.44 8.63 4.45
CA MET A 188 12.55 9.41 3.60
C MET A 188 13.18 10.72 3.14
N LEU A 189 13.85 11.45 4.03
CA LEU A 189 14.58 12.67 3.71
C LEU A 189 15.73 12.39 2.73
N SER A 190 16.45 11.27 2.91
CA SER A 190 17.49 10.85 1.96
C SER A 190 16.91 10.56 0.57
N GLY A 191 15.76 9.85 0.49
CA GLY A 191 15.06 9.62 -0.76
C GLY A 191 14.63 10.93 -1.45
N GLY A 192 14.06 11.86 -0.69
CA GLY A 192 13.70 13.19 -1.17
C GLY A 192 14.91 14.00 -1.65
N THR A 193 16.02 13.96 -0.91
CA THR A 193 17.28 14.62 -1.27
C THR A 193 17.86 14.05 -2.56
N LEU A 194 17.84 12.72 -2.74
CA LEU A 194 18.25 12.10 -4.02
C LEU A 194 17.42 12.63 -5.19
N VAL A 195 16.10 12.74 -5.03
CA VAL A 195 15.24 13.31 -6.07
C VAL A 195 15.55 14.79 -6.30
N ALA A 196 15.76 15.57 -5.23
CA ALA A 196 16.06 17.00 -5.34
C ALA A 196 17.32 17.26 -6.16
N LEU A 197 18.39 16.53 -5.88
CA LEU A 197 19.72 16.74 -6.47
C LEU A 197 19.86 16.11 -7.86
N PHE A 198 19.35 14.89 -8.04
CA PHE A 198 19.67 14.09 -9.22
C PHE A 198 18.56 13.97 -10.24
N VAL A 199 17.28 14.15 -9.89
CA VAL A 199 16.19 14.07 -10.86
C VAL A 199 16.01 15.41 -11.57
N ARG A 200 15.87 15.36 -12.89
CA ARG A 200 15.50 16.51 -13.72
C ARG A 200 14.20 16.21 -14.45
N GLU A 201 13.30 17.17 -14.44
CA GLU A 201 12.00 17.11 -15.09
C GLU A 201 11.96 18.01 -16.32
N VAL A 202 11.50 17.46 -17.45
CA VAL A 202 11.04 18.26 -18.58
C VAL A 202 9.57 18.57 -18.32
N LYS A 203 9.26 19.80 -17.92
CA LYS A 203 7.90 20.22 -17.58
C LYS A 203 7.00 20.14 -18.82
N GLN A 204 5.98 19.32 -18.75
CA GLN A 204 4.86 19.29 -19.69
C GLN A 204 3.63 19.75 -18.91
N LEU A 205 3.44 21.07 -18.86
CA LEU A 205 2.33 21.68 -18.13
C LEU A 205 1.05 21.55 -18.95
N ALA A 206 -0.02 21.07 -18.34
CA ALA A 206 -1.33 21.01 -18.97
C ALA A 206 -1.92 22.42 -19.13
N PRO A 207 -2.39 22.81 -20.33
CA PRO A 207 -3.10 24.07 -20.51
C PRO A 207 -4.51 23.99 -19.92
N GLY A 208 -4.93 25.02 -19.16
CA GLY A 208 -6.30 25.21 -18.69
C GLY A 208 -6.54 24.91 -17.21
N PRO A 209 -7.70 25.34 -16.68
CA PRO A 209 -8.03 25.15 -15.28
C PRO A 209 -8.29 23.67 -14.95
N TRP A 210 -7.76 23.20 -13.82
CA TRP A 210 -8.04 21.88 -13.29
C TRP A 210 -9.53 21.75 -12.93
N ARG A 211 -10.19 20.74 -13.48
CA ARG A 211 -11.59 20.39 -13.15
C ARG A 211 -11.65 18.92 -12.72
N PRO A 212 -12.09 18.60 -11.50
CA PRO A 212 -12.30 17.22 -11.08
C PRO A 212 -13.53 16.63 -11.79
N GLN A 213 -13.32 15.64 -12.67
CA GLN A 213 -14.42 14.93 -13.39
C GLN A 213 -14.72 13.56 -12.76
N TRP A 214 -14.88 13.50 -11.46
CA TRP A 214 -14.89 12.21 -10.75
C TRP A 214 -16.23 11.47 -10.84
N VAL A 215 -17.34 12.16 -10.52
CA VAL A 215 -18.65 11.49 -10.34
C VAL A 215 -19.18 10.92 -11.65
N GLY A 216 -19.09 11.66 -12.75
CA GLY A 216 -19.60 11.21 -14.05
C GLY A 216 -18.88 9.96 -14.60
N SER A 217 -17.56 9.91 -14.41
CA SER A 217 -16.76 8.76 -14.87
C SER A 217 -17.03 7.50 -14.04
N LEU A 218 -17.20 7.63 -12.72
CA LEU A 218 -17.54 6.48 -11.86
C LEU A 218 -18.91 5.91 -12.21
N ARG A 219 -19.92 6.78 -12.40
CA ARG A 219 -21.26 6.34 -12.82
C ARG A 219 -21.23 5.58 -14.15
N ALA A 220 -20.47 6.08 -15.13
CA ALA A 220 -20.34 5.40 -16.44
C ALA A 220 -19.68 4.02 -16.30
N LEU A 221 -18.72 3.85 -15.39
CA LEU A 221 -18.10 2.55 -15.13
C LEU A 221 -19.03 1.60 -14.39
N LEU A 222 -19.79 2.07 -13.40
CA LEU A 222 -20.70 1.23 -12.61
C LEU A 222 -21.92 0.73 -13.41
N ILE A 223 -22.25 1.36 -14.53
CA ILE A 223 -23.30 0.88 -15.47
C ILE A 223 -22.84 -0.41 -16.19
N VAL A 224 -21.53 -0.65 -16.30
CA VAL A 224 -21.01 -1.88 -16.91
C VAL A 224 -21.21 -3.06 -15.94
N PRO A 225 -21.99 -4.10 -16.30
CA PRO A 225 -22.48 -5.11 -15.34
C PRO A 225 -21.39 -5.85 -14.55
N ARG A 226 -20.19 -6.01 -15.12
CA ARG A 226 -19.07 -6.75 -14.49
C ARG A 226 -18.16 -5.88 -13.64
N ILE A 227 -18.14 -4.57 -13.83
CA ILE A 227 -17.22 -3.67 -13.11
C ILE A 227 -17.65 -3.48 -11.67
N GLY A 228 -18.93 -3.33 -11.37
CA GLY A 228 -19.43 -3.16 -10.00
C GLY A 228 -19.05 -4.31 -9.07
N PRO A 229 -19.38 -5.57 -9.41
CA PRO A 229 -18.97 -6.75 -8.65
C PRO A 229 -17.45 -6.89 -8.49
N LEU A 230 -16.68 -6.51 -9.52
CA LEU A 230 -15.22 -6.54 -9.47
C LEU A 230 -14.65 -5.51 -8.50
N TYR A 231 -15.20 -4.28 -8.48
CA TYR A 231 -14.85 -3.28 -7.47
C TYR A 231 -15.21 -3.72 -6.06
N LEU A 232 -16.39 -4.32 -5.87
CA LEU A 232 -16.81 -4.84 -4.58
C LEU A 232 -15.85 -5.93 -4.09
N LEU A 233 -15.52 -6.91 -4.93
CA LEU A 233 -14.58 -7.98 -4.57
C LEU A 233 -13.20 -7.43 -4.23
N ALA A 234 -12.67 -6.50 -5.02
CA ALA A 234 -11.40 -5.83 -4.76
C ALA A 234 -11.41 -5.03 -3.46
N PHE A 235 -12.51 -4.35 -3.16
CA PHE A 235 -12.71 -3.62 -1.92
C PHE A 235 -12.76 -4.57 -0.71
N LEU A 236 -13.55 -5.64 -0.76
CA LEU A 236 -13.67 -6.62 0.32
C LEU A 236 -12.34 -7.36 0.57
N PHE A 237 -11.61 -7.69 -0.50
CA PHE A 237 -10.25 -8.20 -0.38
C PHE A 237 -9.35 -7.20 0.35
N SER A 238 -9.42 -5.92 -0.02
CA SER A 238 -8.62 -4.88 0.62
C SER A 238 -8.98 -4.69 2.09
N VAL A 239 -10.26 -4.76 2.45
CA VAL A 239 -10.70 -4.75 3.87
C VAL A 239 -10.12 -5.94 4.64
N MET A 240 -10.20 -7.15 4.09
CA MET A 240 -9.63 -8.35 4.71
C MET A 240 -8.11 -8.25 4.82
N TRP A 241 -7.44 -7.80 3.76
CA TRP A 241 -6.00 -7.60 3.71
C TRP A 241 -5.53 -6.59 4.76
N TYR A 242 -6.01 -5.34 4.68
CA TYR A 242 -5.54 -4.26 5.55
C TYR A 242 -6.01 -4.45 6.99
N GLY A 243 -7.18 -5.04 7.21
CA GLY A 243 -7.62 -5.41 8.56
C GLY A 243 -6.70 -6.42 9.22
N SER A 244 -6.21 -7.38 8.45
CA SER A 244 -5.24 -8.36 8.93
C SER A 244 -3.84 -7.75 9.12
N VAL A 245 -3.37 -6.89 8.22
CA VAL A 245 -2.04 -6.29 8.27
C VAL A 245 -1.90 -5.28 9.42
N THR A 246 -2.87 -4.37 9.56
CA THR A 246 -2.79 -3.29 10.55
C THR A 246 -3.01 -3.77 11.99
N ASN A 247 -3.81 -4.82 12.17
CA ASN A 247 -4.10 -5.38 13.49
C ASN A 247 -3.15 -6.52 13.90
N VAL A 248 -2.09 -6.81 13.10
CA VAL A 248 -1.13 -7.86 13.43
C VAL A 248 -0.47 -7.63 14.79
N THR A 249 -0.10 -6.40 15.10
CA THR A 249 0.55 -6.05 16.37
C THR A 249 -0.37 -6.33 17.54
N VAL A 250 -1.61 -5.83 17.50
CA VAL A 250 -2.58 -6.05 18.57
C VAL A 250 -2.89 -7.54 18.74
N PHE A 251 -3.01 -8.27 17.63
CA PHE A 251 -3.26 -9.71 17.66
C PHE A 251 -2.07 -10.49 18.24
N VAL A 252 -0.83 -10.13 17.91
CA VAL A 252 0.39 -10.69 18.54
C VAL A 252 0.38 -10.43 20.04
N LEU A 253 0.04 -9.22 20.50
CA LEU A 253 -0.06 -8.90 21.91
C LEU A 253 -1.10 -9.79 22.62
N GLN A 254 -2.26 -10.00 22.03
CA GLN A 254 -3.31 -10.88 22.58
C GLN A 254 -2.83 -12.34 22.66
N LEU A 255 -2.11 -12.83 21.66
CA LEU A 255 -1.55 -14.18 21.66
C LEU A 255 -0.48 -14.36 22.73
N LEU A 256 0.44 -13.40 22.85
CA LEU A 256 1.50 -13.44 23.86
C LEU A 256 0.99 -13.36 25.29
N ALA A 257 -0.12 -12.66 25.53
CA ALA A 257 -0.75 -12.60 26.85
C ALA A 257 -1.20 -13.97 27.39
N THR A 258 -1.35 -14.97 26.51
CA THR A 258 -1.71 -16.35 26.86
C THR A 258 -0.53 -17.31 26.88
N GLN A 259 0.70 -16.83 26.63
CA GLN A 259 1.91 -17.66 26.55
C GLN A 259 2.82 -17.45 27.78
N PRO A 260 3.75 -18.39 28.08
CA PRO A 260 4.78 -18.21 29.08
C PRO A 260 5.65 -16.96 28.80
N ALA A 261 6.21 -16.35 29.85
CA ALA A 261 7.00 -15.14 29.76
C ALA A 261 8.23 -15.23 28.81
N ASP A 262 8.76 -16.44 28.62
CA ASP A 262 9.93 -16.70 27.75
C ASP A 262 9.59 -16.89 26.27
N SER A 263 8.35 -16.64 25.84
CA SER A 263 7.88 -16.89 24.47
C SER A 263 8.42 -15.91 23.39
N GLY A 264 9.39 -15.07 23.73
CA GLY A 264 10.03 -14.11 22.83
C GLY A 264 9.46 -12.70 22.91
N SER A 265 10.18 -11.72 22.35
CA SER A 265 9.78 -10.32 22.44
C SER A 265 8.60 -9.98 21.50
N GLU A 266 7.77 -9.04 21.93
CA GLU A 266 6.65 -8.52 21.12
C GLU A 266 7.11 -8.00 19.76
N ALA A 267 8.21 -7.24 19.73
CA ALA A 267 8.79 -6.68 18.52
C ALA A 267 9.26 -7.77 17.54
N PHE A 268 9.83 -8.86 18.04
CA PHE A 268 10.23 -9.99 17.21
C PHE A 268 9.05 -10.63 16.49
N TRP A 269 7.97 -10.96 17.21
CA TRP A 269 6.81 -11.61 16.61
C TRP A 269 6.02 -10.70 15.67
N VAL A 270 5.90 -9.42 15.98
CA VAL A 270 5.31 -8.42 15.09
C VAL A 270 6.09 -8.33 13.78
N GLY A 271 7.42 -8.20 13.89
CA GLY A 271 8.30 -8.15 12.73
C GLY A 271 8.29 -9.44 11.91
N ALA A 272 8.35 -10.60 12.59
CA ALA A 272 8.32 -11.90 11.93
C ALA A 272 7.01 -12.13 11.15
N ALA A 273 5.86 -11.79 11.75
CA ALA A 273 4.56 -11.92 11.09
C ALA A 273 4.40 -10.96 9.90
N ALA A 274 4.91 -9.73 10.00
CA ALA A 274 4.90 -8.77 8.91
C ALA A 274 5.85 -9.17 7.77
N MET A 275 7.07 -9.62 8.12
CA MET A 275 8.07 -10.10 7.17
C MET A 275 7.59 -11.36 6.43
N ALA A 276 7.01 -12.32 7.13
CA ALA A 276 6.49 -13.55 6.55
C ALA A 276 5.48 -13.28 5.44
N LEU A 277 4.56 -12.34 5.66
CA LEU A 277 3.60 -11.90 4.64
C LEU A 277 4.30 -11.25 3.44
N ALA A 278 5.20 -10.32 3.69
CA ALA A 278 5.86 -9.56 2.64
C ALA A 278 6.77 -10.43 1.76
N LEU A 279 7.58 -11.31 2.37
CA LEU A 279 8.47 -12.23 1.65
C LEU A 279 7.68 -13.26 0.84
N SER A 280 6.62 -13.84 1.41
CA SER A 280 5.79 -14.80 0.68
C SER A 280 5.12 -14.18 -0.54
N MET A 281 4.64 -12.93 -0.43
CA MET A 281 4.14 -12.18 -1.58
C MET A 281 5.20 -11.91 -2.64
N LEU A 282 6.39 -11.47 -2.23
CA LEU A 282 7.50 -11.17 -3.15
C LEU A 282 7.85 -12.40 -4.00
N VAL A 283 7.85 -13.58 -3.39
CA VAL A 283 8.08 -14.86 -4.08
C VAL A 283 6.89 -15.26 -4.96
N ALA A 284 5.67 -15.05 -4.48
CA ALA A 284 4.46 -15.50 -5.17
C ALA A 284 4.08 -14.59 -6.37
N MET A 285 4.35 -13.27 -6.32
CA MET A 285 3.97 -12.33 -7.39
C MET A 285 4.44 -12.75 -8.79
N PRO A 286 5.73 -13.12 -9.03
CA PRO A 286 6.17 -13.56 -10.34
C PRO A 286 5.53 -14.88 -10.78
N LEU A 287 5.21 -15.77 -9.83
CA LEU A 287 4.55 -17.03 -10.12
C LEU A 287 3.11 -16.80 -10.57
N TRP A 288 2.36 -15.98 -9.85
CA TRP A 288 1.00 -15.60 -10.24
C TRP A 288 0.96 -14.84 -11.55
N GLY A 289 1.94 -14.01 -11.86
CA GLY A 289 2.07 -13.35 -13.18
C GLY A 289 2.10 -14.38 -14.31
N ARG A 290 2.92 -15.43 -14.19
CA ARG A 290 2.99 -16.52 -15.20
C ARG A 290 1.69 -17.33 -15.29
N VAL A 291 1.04 -17.59 -14.16
CA VAL A 291 -0.26 -18.28 -14.12
C VAL A 291 -1.34 -17.43 -14.77
N LEU A 292 -1.34 -16.12 -14.51
CA LEU A 292 -2.26 -15.15 -15.08
C LEU A 292 -2.21 -15.13 -16.62
N ASP A 293 -0.98 -15.15 -17.16
CA ASP A 293 -0.75 -15.17 -18.62
C ASP A 293 -1.24 -16.48 -19.27
N ARG A 294 -1.19 -17.62 -18.57
CA ARG A 294 -1.55 -18.93 -19.10
C ARG A 294 -3.04 -19.29 -18.94
N VAL A 295 -3.61 -18.94 -17.80
CA VAL A 295 -4.93 -19.40 -17.36
C VAL A 295 -6.01 -18.34 -17.56
N GLY A 296 -5.60 -17.07 -17.59
CA GLY A 296 -6.47 -15.91 -17.71
C GLY A 296 -6.90 -15.32 -16.36
N PRO A 297 -7.26 -14.01 -16.36
CA PRO A 297 -7.44 -13.26 -15.12
C PRO A 297 -8.68 -13.66 -14.31
N ALA A 298 -9.78 -14.06 -14.93
CA ALA A 298 -11.02 -14.43 -14.23
C ALA A 298 -10.83 -15.68 -13.36
N ARG A 299 -10.16 -16.71 -13.89
CA ARG A 299 -9.87 -17.94 -13.12
C ARG A 299 -8.86 -17.69 -12.01
N VAL A 300 -7.80 -16.93 -12.29
CA VAL A 300 -6.80 -16.55 -11.28
C VAL A 300 -7.45 -15.76 -10.16
N LEU A 301 -8.32 -14.80 -10.47
CA LEU A 301 -9.08 -14.04 -9.47
C LEU A 301 -9.90 -14.98 -8.58
N ALA A 302 -10.67 -15.89 -9.15
CA ALA A 302 -11.49 -16.84 -8.40
C ALA A 302 -10.64 -17.76 -7.51
N TRP A 303 -9.54 -18.31 -8.03
CA TRP A 303 -8.64 -19.17 -7.26
C TRP A 303 -7.96 -18.43 -6.11
N CYS A 304 -7.40 -17.23 -6.39
CA CYS A 304 -6.77 -16.42 -5.36
C CYS A 304 -7.78 -15.98 -4.29
N ALA A 305 -8.99 -15.57 -4.67
CA ALA A 305 -10.02 -15.16 -3.73
C ALA A 305 -10.45 -16.33 -2.83
N ALA A 306 -10.71 -17.51 -3.40
CA ALA A 306 -11.06 -18.70 -2.63
C ALA A 306 -9.91 -19.15 -1.70
N ALA A 307 -8.69 -19.24 -2.24
CA ALA A 307 -7.50 -19.62 -1.46
C ALA A 307 -7.21 -18.61 -0.34
N THR A 308 -7.43 -17.31 -0.58
CA THR A 308 -7.25 -16.26 0.42
C THR A 308 -8.25 -16.43 1.58
N VAL A 309 -9.50 -16.78 1.31
CA VAL A 309 -10.48 -17.13 2.34
C VAL A 309 -10.01 -18.31 3.17
N VAL A 310 -9.59 -19.41 2.52
CA VAL A 310 -9.10 -20.63 3.21
C VAL A 310 -7.90 -20.33 4.11
N THR A 311 -6.94 -19.52 3.62
CA THR A 311 -5.73 -19.17 4.39
C THR A 311 -5.98 -18.17 5.52
N HIS A 312 -7.16 -17.53 5.56
CA HIS A 312 -7.59 -16.70 6.69
C HIS A 312 -8.29 -17.49 7.81
N LEU A 313 -8.87 -18.67 7.52
CA LEU A 313 -9.56 -19.49 8.51
C LEU A 313 -8.71 -19.81 9.75
N PRO A 314 -7.40 -20.12 9.65
CA PRO A 314 -6.58 -20.36 10.82
C PRO A 314 -6.56 -19.21 11.83
N LEU A 315 -6.74 -17.94 11.41
CA LEU A 315 -6.78 -16.79 12.32
C LEU A 315 -7.87 -16.90 13.40
N LEU A 316 -8.91 -17.71 13.15
CA LEU A 316 -10.02 -17.91 14.08
C LEU A 316 -9.65 -18.82 15.26
N VAL A 317 -8.67 -19.71 15.10
CA VAL A 317 -8.37 -20.78 16.06
C VAL A 317 -6.93 -20.83 16.55
N LEU A 318 -5.99 -20.16 15.87
CA LEU A 318 -4.57 -20.18 16.27
C LEU A 318 -4.39 -19.60 17.69
N GLN A 319 -3.38 -20.16 18.39
CA GLN A 319 -3.11 -19.84 19.79
C GLN A 319 -1.71 -19.30 20.03
N THR A 320 -0.79 -19.49 19.08
CA THR A 320 0.60 -19.08 19.23
C THR A 320 1.04 -18.07 18.14
N PRO A 321 1.97 -17.17 18.44
CA PRO A 321 2.55 -16.25 17.45
C PRO A 321 3.22 -16.99 16.28
N PHE A 322 3.82 -18.16 16.52
CA PHE A 322 4.41 -18.98 15.47
C PHE A 322 3.38 -19.46 14.45
N GLN A 323 2.21 -19.93 14.90
CA GLN A 323 1.09 -20.31 14.02
C GLN A 323 0.62 -19.12 13.18
N LEU A 324 0.62 -17.90 13.77
CA LEU A 324 0.32 -16.67 13.02
C LEU A 324 1.32 -16.43 11.91
N VAL A 325 2.61 -16.60 12.15
CA VAL A 325 3.65 -16.46 11.10
C VAL A 325 3.40 -17.44 9.95
N LEU A 326 3.08 -18.71 10.23
CA LEU A 326 2.74 -19.68 9.19
C LEU A 326 1.48 -19.30 8.40
N ALA A 327 0.43 -18.86 9.09
CA ALA A 327 -0.80 -18.37 8.45
C ALA A 327 -0.51 -17.16 7.53
N ARG A 328 0.40 -16.26 7.93
CA ARG A 328 0.85 -15.12 7.13
C ARG A 328 1.59 -15.54 5.85
N VAL A 329 2.45 -16.56 5.95
CA VAL A 329 3.10 -17.13 4.75
C VAL A 329 2.05 -17.66 3.78
N ALA A 330 1.13 -18.49 4.25
CA ALA A 330 0.07 -19.08 3.42
C ALA A 330 -0.80 -17.98 2.77
N PHE A 331 -1.19 -16.98 3.55
CA PHE A 331 -1.97 -15.86 3.06
C PHE A 331 -1.22 -15.04 1.99
N GLY A 332 0.05 -14.70 2.20
CA GLY A 332 0.84 -13.95 1.23
C GLY A 332 1.03 -14.68 -0.09
N LEU A 333 1.23 -16.02 -0.05
CA LEU A 333 1.33 -16.85 -1.25
C LEU A 333 0.06 -16.82 -2.10
N THR A 334 -1.11 -16.80 -1.47
CA THR A 334 -2.40 -16.84 -2.17
C THR A 334 -2.90 -15.45 -2.60
N ALA A 335 -2.70 -14.44 -1.76
CA ALA A 335 -3.20 -13.09 -1.98
C ALA A 335 -2.47 -12.32 -3.08
N ALA A 336 -1.19 -12.68 -3.36
CA ALA A 336 -0.34 -11.96 -4.30
C ALA A 336 -0.87 -11.91 -5.75
N GLY A 337 -1.68 -12.88 -6.15
CA GLY A 337 -2.25 -12.93 -7.50
C GLY A 337 -3.52 -12.10 -7.69
N LEU A 338 -4.16 -11.67 -6.61
CA LEU A 338 -5.47 -11.01 -6.68
C LEU A 338 -5.41 -9.60 -7.27
N PRO A 339 -4.52 -8.68 -6.83
CA PRO A 339 -4.43 -7.33 -7.40
C PRO A 339 -4.15 -7.31 -8.92
N PRO A 340 -3.16 -8.04 -9.46
CA PRO A 340 -2.91 -8.03 -10.89
C PRO A 340 -4.08 -8.62 -11.69
N ALA A 341 -4.79 -9.64 -11.18
CA ALA A 341 -5.97 -10.18 -11.82
C ALA A 341 -7.12 -9.16 -11.88
N VAL A 342 -7.37 -8.43 -10.79
CA VAL A 342 -8.36 -7.34 -10.75
C VAL A 342 -8.02 -6.26 -11.76
N PHE A 343 -6.79 -5.76 -11.80
CA PHE A 343 -6.40 -4.69 -12.71
C PHE A 343 -6.50 -5.11 -14.18
N GLN A 344 -6.16 -6.36 -14.49
CA GLN A 344 -6.30 -6.88 -15.85
C GLN A 344 -7.78 -7.02 -16.25
N LEU A 345 -8.65 -7.50 -15.36
CA LEU A 345 -10.10 -7.58 -15.63
C LEU A 345 -10.73 -6.20 -15.78
N LEU A 346 -10.36 -5.23 -14.94
CA LEU A 346 -10.83 -3.86 -15.10
C LEU A 346 -10.43 -3.28 -16.45
N ARG A 347 -9.20 -3.54 -16.91
CA ARG A 347 -8.76 -3.11 -18.24
C ARG A 347 -9.55 -3.78 -19.39
N ILE A 348 -9.89 -5.06 -19.25
CA ILE A 348 -10.63 -5.81 -20.26
C ILE A 348 -12.09 -5.34 -20.35
N HIS A 349 -12.74 -5.03 -19.22
CA HIS A 349 -14.16 -4.70 -19.16
C HIS A 349 -14.45 -3.18 -19.21
N ALA A 350 -13.44 -2.33 -19.01
CA ALA A 350 -13.63 -0.89 -19.08
C ALA A 350 -14.01 -0.45 -20.50
N PRO A 351 -14.90 0.55 -20.64
CA PRO A 351 -15.19 1.17 -21.91
C PRO A 351 -13.91 1.73 -22.56
N PRO A 352 -13.85 1.80 -23.90
CA PRO A 352 -12.70 2.33 -24.61
C PRO A 352 -12.24 3.70 -24.08
N GLY A 353 -10.94 3.83 -23.74
CA GLY A 353 -10.37 5.06 -23.19
C GLY A 353 -10.64 5.31 -21.71
N MET A 354 -11.27 4.38 -20.98
CA MET A 354 -11.55 4.50 -19.54
C MET A 354 -10.78 3.50 -18.67
N ASP A 355 -9.93 2.68 -19.25
CA ASP A 355 -9.14 1.65 -18.54
C ASP A 355 -8.27 2.22 -17.41
N ALA A 356 -7.56 3.32 -17.65
CA ALA A 356 -6.78 3.99 -16.62
C ALA A 356 -7.65 4.55 -15.48
N ARG A 357 -8.83 5.09 -15.81
CA ARG A 357 -9.80 5.59 -14.82
C ARG A 357 -10.38 4.44 -13.99
N ALA A 358 -10.69 3.31 -14.61
CA ALA A 358 -11.18 2.13 -13.91
C ALA A 358 -10.18 1.63 -12.86
N ILE A 359 -8.89 1.56 -13.20
CA ILE A 359 -7.82 1.19 -12.27
C ILE A 359 -7.67 2.24 -11.15
N SER A 360 -7.79 3.54 -11.49
CA SER A 360 -7.69 4.61 -10.50
C SER A 360 -8.80 4.54 -9.45
N TYR A 361 -10.04 4.22 -9.84
CA TYR A 361 -11.13 4.00 -8.88
C TYR A 361 -10.92 2.77 -8.00
N ALA A 362 -10.41 1.66 -8.55
CA ALA A 362 -10.05 0.51 -7.74
C ALA A 362 -9.01 0.88 -6.67
N THR A 363 -8.00 1.67 -7.04
CA THR A 363 -7.00 2.19 -6.09
C THR A 363 -7.62 3.12 -5.05
N ALA A 364 -8.57 3.99 -5.43
CA ALA A 364 -9.29 4.84 -4.49
C ALA A 364 -10.11 3.99 -3.48
N PHE A 365 -10.85 2.98 -3.93
CA PHE A 365 -11.55 2.04 -3.06
C PHE A 365 -10.58 1.28 -2.13
N GLN A 366 -9.39 0.95 -2.61
CA GLN A 366 -8.34 0.36 -1.78
C GLN A 366 -7.89 1.30 -0.65
N PHE A 367 -7.65 2.59 -0.92
CA PHE A 367 -7.34 3.56 0.14
C PHE A 367 -8.48 3.70 1.16
N PHE A 368 -9.72 3.71 0.70
CA PHE A 368 -10.87 3.73 1.61
C PHE A 368 -10.90 2.46 2.48
N ALA A 369 -10.66 1.28 1.91
CA ALA A 369 -10.55 0.03 2.64
C ALA A 369 -9.40 0.03 3.66
N MET A 370 -8.26 0.66 3.34
CA MET A 370 -7.11 0.81 4.26
C MET A 370 -7.48 1.56 5.54
N GLY A 371 -8.42 2.50 5.47
CA GLY A 371 -8.94 3.20 6.66
C GLY A 371 -10.07 2.45 7.35
N LEU A 372 -11.01 1.94 6.56
CA LEU A 372 -12.21 1.27 7.10
C LEU A 372 -11.86 -0.05 7.80
N ALA A 373 -10.86 -0.78 7.33
CA ALA A 373 -10.50 -2.08 7.88
C ALA A 373 -10.01 -2.02 9.33
N PRO A 374 -8.99 -1.22 9.70
CA PRO A 374 -8.59 -1.09 11.10
C PRO A 374 -9.64 -0.42 11.97
N PHE A 375 -10.44 0.50 11.42
CA PHE A 375 -11.57 1.10 12.12
C PHE A 375 -12.62 0.06 12.48
N GLY A 376 -13.02 -0.81 11.54
CA GLY A 376 -13.94 -1.91 11.79
C GLY A 376 -13.42 -2.89 12.84
N ALA A 377 -12.12 -3.20 12.82
CA ALA A 377 -11.46 -3.99 13.84
C ALA A 377 -11.50 -3.29 15.22
N GLY A 378 -11.30 -1.98 15.25
CA GLY A 378 -11.37 -1.15 16.45
C GLY A 378 -12.76 -1.06 17.07
N LEU A 379 -13.83 -1.20 16.26
CA LEU A 379 -15.21 -1.27 16.77
C LEU A 379 -15.58 -2.67 17.28
N ILE A 380 -15.18 -3.71 16.56
CA ILE A 380 -15.58 -5.10 16.83
C ILE A 380 -14.66 -5.73 17.88
N GLY A 381 -13.36 -5.43 17.83
CA GLY A 381 -12.32 -6.03 18.65
C GLY A 381 -12.58 -5.94 20.14
N PRO A 382 -12.91 -4.78 20.71
CA PRO A 382 -13.18 -4.61 22.13
C PRO A 382 -14.44 -5.34 22.62
N VAL A 383 -15.43 -5.53 21.74
CA VAL A 383 -16.75 -6.13 22.12
C VAL A 383 -16.78 -7.63 21.88
N LEU A 384 -16.32 -8.08 20.71
CA LEU A 384 -16.45 -9.47 20.26
C LEU A 384 -15.09 -10.17 20.06
N GLY A 385 -13.99 -9.44 20.24
CA GLY A 385 -12.63 -9.92 19.96
C GLY A 385 -12.22 -9.80 18.48
N LEU A 386 -10.91 -9.70 18.21
CA LEU A 386 -10.37 -9.61 16.85
C LEU A 386 -10.70 -10.83 15.98
N ARG A 387 -10.88 -12.00 16.57
CA ARG A 387 -11.31 -13.21 15.85
C ARG A 387 -12.69 -13.06 15.21
N ALA A 388 -13.63 -12.39 15.87
CA ALA A 388 -14.94 -12.09 15.29
C ALA A 388 -14.83 -11.13 14.10
N TYR A 389 -13.94 -10.15 14.16
CA TYR A 389 -13.64 -9.27 13.02
C TYR A 389 -13.07 -10.07 11.84
N PHE A 390 -12.12 -10.99 12.06
CA PHE A 390 -11.59 -11.84 10.99
C PHE A 390 -12.68 -12.76 10.41
N ALA A 391 -13.56 -13.33 11.24
CA ALA A 391 -14.69 -14.12 10.77
C ALA A 391 -15.62 -13.30 9.86
N LEU A 392 -15.93 -12.06 10.24
CA LEU A 392 -16.75 -11.15 9.44
C LEU A 392 -16.09 -10.87 8.07
N THR A 393 -14.80 -10.57 8.05
CA THR A 393 -14.10 -10.30 6.78
C THR A 393 -14.06 -11.52 5.87
N ILE A 394 -13.94 -12.73 6.42
CA ILE A 394 -14.04 -13.99 5.68
C ILE A 394 -15.43 -14.15 5.04
N VAL A 395 -16.50 -13.95 5.81
CA VAL A 395 -17.89 -14.04 5.32
C VAL A 395 -18.15 -13.02 4.21
N LEU A 396 -17.72 -11.77 4.42
CA LEU A 396 -17.87 -10.71 3.41
C LEU A 396 -17.10 -11.06 2.12
N MET A 397 -15.88 -11.57 2.24
CA MET A 397 -15.07 -11.97 1.06
C MET A 397 -15.70 -13.13 0.32
N LEU A 398 -16.26 -14.13 1.03
CA LEU A 398 -17.03 -15.22 0.42
C LEU A 398 -18.26 -14.70 -0.33
N GLY A 399 -19.02 -13.77 0.28
CA GLY A 399 -20.16 -13.11 -0.37
C GLY A 399 -19.77 -12.39 -1.66
N GLY A 400 -18.66 -11.64 -1.62
CA GLY A 400 -18.10 -10.97 -2.80
C GLY A 400 -17.68 -11.95 -3.90
N LEU A 401 -17.03 -13.06 -3.51
CA LEU A 401 -16.62 -14.10 -4.47
C LEU A 401 -17.84 -14.77 -5.12
N VAL A 402 -18.86 -15.12 -4.34
CA VAL A 402 -20.12 -15.71 -4.88
C VAL A 402 -20.79 -14.75 -5.85
N LEU A 403 -20.87 -13.46 -5.51
CA LEU A 403 -21.44 -12.44 -6.39
C LEU A 403 -20.64 -12.34 -7.68
N TRP A 404 -19.33 -12.29 -7.61
CA TRP A 404 -18.46 -12.28 -8.80
C TRP A 404 -18.69 -13.50 -9.70
N LEU A 405 -18.69 -14.71 -9.12
CA LEU A 405 -18.90 -15.95 -9.89
C LEU A 405 -20.27 -16.03 -10.58
N ARG A 406 -21.31 -15.37 -10.02
CA ARG A 406 -22.63 -15.26 -10.67
C ARG A 406 -22.63 -14.34 -11.87
N THR A 407 -21.76 -13.34 -11.90
CA THR A 407 -21.68 -12.37 -13.02
C THR A 407 -20.76 -12.84 -14.14
N GLU A 408 -19.94 -13.86 -13.90
CA GLU A 408 -19.09 -14.49 -14.93
C GLU A 408 -19.82 -15.56 -15.74
N LYS A 409 -20.95 -16.08 -15.21
CA LYS A 409 -21.83 -17.00 -15.94
C LYS A 409 -22.76 -16.22 -16.87
#